data_143d01982c619166b931e0870c2d2ab5
#
_entry.id   143d01982c619166b931e0870c2d2ab5
#
_cell.length_a   1.000
_cell.length_b   1.000
_cell.length_c   1.000
_cell.angle_alpha   90.00
_cell.angle_beta   90.00
_cell.angle_gamma   90.00
#
_symmetry.space_group_name_H-M   'P 1'
#
loop_
_entity.id
_entity.type
_entity.pdbx_description
1 polymer ?
#
loop_
_entity_poly.entity_id
_entity_poly.type
_entity_poly.pdbx_seq_one_letter_code
_entity_poly.pdbx_strand_id
1 'polypeptide(L)'
;SDMMDGRVSAIRHALEKANHTSTGVLSYSVKYASSFYGPFRHAADSSPEFGDRSTHQMDINSGYGEAVLEAKLDESEGADIIMVKSGLPYLDVLRQVADSVHRPVAVYNVSGEYAMVMNSAKDPESRKNLVCEIMTSFKRAGADVVVTYHAREIAQNAWML
;
A
#
# COMPACT_ATOMS: atom_id res chain seq x y z
N SER A 1 -0.34 -5.14 -9.25
CA SER A 1 -0.65 -3.75 -8.87
C SER A 1 -1.89 -3.18 -9.58
N ASP A 2 -2.55 -3.95 -10.43
CA ASP A 2 -3.68 -3.51 -11.26
C ASP A 2 -5.07 -3.81 -10.65
N MET A 3 -5.17 -4.66 -9.62
CA MET A 3 -6.40 -5.08 -8.94
C MET A 3 -7.37 -5.89 -9.83
N MET A 4 -6.87 -6.58 -10.84
CA MET A 4 -7.72 -7.41 -11.71
C MET A 4 -7.89 -8.80 -11.11
N ASP A 5 -9.13 -9.27 -11.00
CA ASP A 5 -9.48 -10.59 -10.48
C ASP A 5 -8.75 -11.71 -11.23
N GLY A 6 -8.30 -12.73 -10.51
CA GLY A 6 -7.54 -13.86 -11.06
C GLY A 6 -6.10 -13.55 -11.48
N ARG A 7 -5.64 -12.30 -11.33
CA ARG A 7 -4.30 -11.88 -11.75
C ARG A 7 -3.21 -12.52 -10.88
N VAL A 8 -3.41 -12.58 -9.58
CA VAL A 8 -2.47 -13.19 -8.64
C VAL A 8 -2.34 -14.69 -8.95
N SER A 9 -3.46 -15.38 -9.13
CA SER A 9 -3.48 -16.80 -9.52
C SER A 9 -2.74 -17.05 -10.83
N ALA A 10 -2.98 -16.22 -11.85
CA ALA A 10 -2.31 -16.34 -13.15
C ALA A 10 -0.79 -16.14 -13.04
N ILE A 11 -0.34 -15.15 -12.24
CA ILE A 11 1.08 -14.89 -11.99
C ILE A 11 1.71 -16.07 -11.24
N ARG A 12 1.08 -16.56 -10.17
CA ARG A 12 1.54 -17.70 -9.41
C ARG A 12 1.74 -18.93 -10.29
N HIS A 13 0.73 -19.26 -11.08
CA HIS A 13 0.79 -20.39 -12.01
C HIS A 13 1.91 -20.22 -13.04
N ALA A 14 2.10 -19.02 -13.58
CA ALA A 14 3.18 -18.75 -14.54
C ALA A 14 4.57 -18.91 -13.91
N LEU A 15 4.76 -18.42 -12.69
CA LEU A 15 6.01 -18.57 -11.92
C LEU A 15 6.33 -20.04 -11.64
N GLU A 16 5.36 -20.83 -11.22
CA GLU A 16 5.52 -22.27 -10.97
C GLU A 16 5.87 -23.02 -12.26
N LYS A 17 5.15 -22.75 -13.36
CA LYS A 17 5.42 -23.35 -14.65
C LYS A 17 6.82 -23.03 -15.17
N ALA A 18 7.34 -21.84 -14.84
CA ALA A 18 8.69 -21.40 -15.19
C ALA A 18 9.75 -21.86 -14.15
N ASN A 19 9.37 -22.67 -13.15
CA ASN A 19 10.22 -23.17 -12.06
C ASN A 19 10.80 -22.05 -11.16
N HIS A 20 10.07 -20.93 -11.01
CA HIS A 20 10.39 -19.84 -10.10
C HIS A 20 9.57 -19.94 -8.80
N THR A 21 9.55 -21.09 -8.16
CA THR A 21 8.69 -21.41 -7.02
C THR A 21 9.00 -20.61 -5.76
N SER A 22 10.23 -20.08 -5.63
CA SER A 22 10.66 -19.24 -4.51
C SER A 22 10.38 -17.72 -4.70
N THR A 23 9.80 -17.34 -5.84
CA THR A 23 9.49 -15.94 -6.10
C THR A 23 8.18 -15.54 -5.40
N GLY A 24 8.27 -14.59 -4.46
CA GLY A 24 7.09 -14.08 -3.76
C GLY A 24 6.23 -13.15 -4.63
N VAL A 25 4.93 -13.12 -4.34
CA VAL A 25 3.96 -12.22 -4.98
C VAL A 25 3.40 -11.27 -3.92
N LEU A 26 3.68 -9.97 -4.08
CA LEU A 26 3.05 -8.91 -3.30
C LEU A 26 1.91 -8.33 -4.13
N SER A 27 0.68 -8.50 -3.65
CA SER A 27 -0.50 -7.97 -4.32
C SER A 27 -0.94 -6.63 -3.77
N TYR A 28 -1.32 -5.71 -4.65
CA TYR A 28 -1.99 -4.44 -4.31
C TYR A 28 -3.50 -4.69 -4.17
N SER A 29 -3.86 -5.60 -3.30
CA SER A 29 -5.21 -6.12 -3.12
C SER A 29 -6.23 -5.05 -2.76
N VAL A 30 -5.83 -4.08 -1.93
CA VAL A 30 -6.72 -3.05 -1.39
C VAL A 30 -6.20 -1.67 -1.79
N LYS A 31 -6.66 -1.20 -2.96
CA LYS A 31 -6.17 0.04 -3.56
C LYS A 31 -7.31 0.98 -3.90
N TYR A 32 -7.44 2.04 -3.15
CA TYR A 32 -8.47 3.06 -3.34
C TYR A 32 -8.12 4.05 -4.46
N ALA A 33 -9.15 4.64 -5.10
CA ALA A 33 -9.00 5.73 -6.08
C ALA A 33 -8.62 7.05 -5.39
N SER A 34 -7.53 7.03 -4.64
CA SER A 34 -7.09 8.09 -3.75
C SER A 34 -6.54 9.31 -4.49
N SER A 35 -6.90 10.49 -4.03
CA SER A 35 -6.30 11.77 -4.47
C SER A 35 -4.84 11.94 -4.01
N PHE A 36 -4.40 11.17 -3.01
CA PHE A 36 -3.01 11.20 -2.52
C PHE A 36 -1.97 10.65 -3.49
N TYR A 37 -2.37 10.13 -4.66
CA TYR A 37 -1.44 9.72 -5.72
C TYR A 37 -0.99 10.88 -6.62
N GLY A 38 -1.52 12.10 -6.44
CA GLY A 38 -1.28 13.25 -7.31
C GLY A 38 0.19 13.53 -7.60
N PRO A 39 1.07 13.73 -6.58
CA PRO A 39 2.48 14.04 -6.83
C PRO A 39 3.22 12.98 -7.67
N PHE A 40 2.94 11.70 -7.44
CA PHE A 40 3.53 10.61 -8.24
C PHE A 40 3.01 10.62 -9.67
N ARG A 41 1.71 10.83 -9.88
CA ARG A 41 1.11 10.87 -11.24
C ARG A 41 1.75 11.96 -12.10
N HIS A 42 1.97 13.15 -11.52
CA HIS A 42 2.66 14.25 -12.22
C HIS A 42 4.13 13.92 -12.50
N ALA A 43 4.84 13.33 -11.54
CA ALA A 43 6.26 13.01 -11.70
C ALA A 43 6.52 11.85 -12.67
N ALA A 44 5.60 10.89 -12.76
CA ALA A 44 5.74 9.68 -13.58
C ALA A 44 4.99 9.75 -14.92
N ASP A 45 4.37 10.89 -15.24
CA ASP A 45 3.52 11.07 -16.42
C ASP A 45 2.48 9.94 -16.59
N SER A 46 1.96 9.47 -15.45
CA SER A 46 1.09 8.30 -15.35
C SER A 46 -0.38 8.65 -15.14
N SER A 47 -0.75 9.89 -15.45
CA SER A 47 -2.15 10.30 -15.45
C SER A 47 -2.91 9.52 -16.54
N PRO A 48 -4.16 9.07 -16.28
CA PRO A 48 -4.97 8.46 -17.34
C PRO A 48 -5.16 9.44 -18.49
N GLU A 49 -5.07 8.97 -19.73
CA GLU A 49 -5.35 9.78 -20.92
C GLU A 49 -6.83 10.19 -20.99
N PHE A 50 -7.73 9.36 -20.45
CA PHE A 50 -9.16 9.57 -20.38
C PHE A 50 -9.72 9.17 -19.03
N GLY A 51 -10.66 9.98 -18.49
CA GLY A 51 -11.37 9.70 -17.24
C GLY A 51 -10.45 9.64 -16.01
N ASP A 52 -10.85 8.82 -15.07
CA ASP A 52 -10.10 8.55 -13.84
C ASP A 52 -9.95 7.02 -13.62
N ARG A 53 -9.38 6.63 -12.50
CA ARG A 53 -9.16 5.21 -12.15
C ARG A 53 -10.27 4.61 -11.29
N SER A 54 -11.39 5.30 -11.10
CA SER A 54 -12.50 4.83 -10.28
C SER A 54 -13.20 3.58 -10.84
N THR A 55 -12.97 3.27 -12.13
CA THR A 55 -13.53 2.08 -12.77
C THR A 55 -12.89 0.76 -12.32
N HIS A 56 -11.70 0.79 -11.70
CA HIS A 56 -10.96 -0.41 -11.28
C HIS A 56 -10.21 -0.26 -9.95
N GLN A 57 -10.24 0.92 -9.36
CA GLN A 57 -9.78 1.15 -7.98
C GLN A 57 -11.02 1.33 -7.10
N MET A 58 -10.88 0.96 -5.83
CA MET A 58 -11.99 0.98 -4.89
C MET A 58 -12.49 2.41 -4.66
N ASP A 59 -13.79 2.57 -4.51
CA ASP A 59 -14.40 3.84 -4.15
C ASP A 59 -13.96 4.25 -2.72
N ILE A 60 -13.51 5.48 -2.59
CA ILE A 60 -13.12 6.06 -1.29
C ILE A 60 -14.26 6.11 -0.26
N ASN A 61 -15.50 6.03 -0.73
CA ASN A 61 -16.71 6.00 0.11
C ASN A 61 -17.16 4.58 0.48
N SER A 62 -16.55 3.54 -0.12
CA SER A 62 -16.92 2.15 0.20
C SER A 62 -16.49 1.78 1.62
N GLY A 63 -17.28 0.94 2.25
CA GLY A 63 -16.94 0.37 3.56
C GLY A 63 -15.91 -0.76 3.45
N TYR A 64 -15.65 -1.43 4.57
CA TYR A 64 -14.60 -2.46 4.69
C TYR A 64 -14.87 -3.74 3.90
N GLY A 65 -16.13 -4.01 3.52
CA GLY A 65 -16.54 -5.29 2.94
C GLY A 65 -15.78 -5.65 1.67
N GLU A 66 -15.68 -4.71 0.74
CA GLU A 66 -14.92 -4.87 -0.50
C GLU A 66 -13.43 -5.07 -0.21
N ALA A 67 -12.84 -4.25 0.66
CA ALA A 67 -11.43 -4.35 1.03
C ALA A 67 -11.05 -5.73 1.59
N VAL A 68 -11.89 -6.26 2.50
CA VAL A 68 -11.68 -7.58 3.10
C VAL A 68 -11.90 -8.69 2.08
N LEU A 69 -12.89 -8.55 1.19
CA LEU A 69 -13.14 -9.51 0.13
C LEU A 69 -11.94 -9.63 -0.81
N GLU A 70 -11.48 -8.51 -1.36
CA GLU A 70 -10.32 -8.47 -2.27
C GLU A 70 -9.04 -9.01 -1.62
N ALA A 71 -8.78 -8.64 -0.36
CA ALA A 71 -7.65 -9.17 0.39
C ALA A 71 -7.68 -10.70 0.53
N LYS A 72 -8.85 -11.27 0.83
CA LYS A 72 -9.03 -12.72 0.96
C LYS A 72 -8.99 -13.45 -0.38
N LEU A 73 -9.50 -12.84 -1.45
CA LEU A 73 -9.41 -13.41 -2.79
C LEU A 73 -7.96 -13.51 -3.23
N ASP A 74 -7.17 -12.45 -3.12
CA ASP A 74 -5.75 -12.46 -3.47
C ASP A 74 -4.94 -13.41 -2.59
N GLU A 75 -5.26 -13.52 -1.28
CA GLU A 75 -4.66 -14.52 -0.40
C GLU A 75 -4.96 -15.94 -0.91
N SER A 76 -6.20 -16.23 -1.28
CA SER A 76 -6.62 -17.53 -1.80
C SER A 76 -6.01 -17.87 -3.16
N GLU A 77 -5.71 -16.85 -3.97
CA GLU A 77 -5.03 -16.94 -5.26
C GLU A 77 -3.52 -17.15 -5.14
N GLY A 78 -2.96 -17.06 -3.93
CA GLY A 78 -1.56 -17.35 -3.65
C GLY A 78 -0.66 -16.12 -3.53
N ALA A 79 -1.20 -14.96 -3.16
CA ALA A 79 -0.38 -13.83 -2.73
C ALA A 79 0.38 -14.17 -1.44
N ASP A 80 1.65 -13.77 -1.37
CA ASP A 80 2.50 -13.94 -0.18
C ASP A 80 2.40 -12.73 0.76
N ILE A 81 2.11 -11.55 0.20
CA ILE A 81 1.93 -10.30 0.93
C ILE A 81 0.73 -9.56 0.35
N ILE A 82 -0.15 -9.09 1.23
CA ILE A 82 -1.34 -8.28 0.89
C ILE A 82 -1.04 -6.81 1.15
N MET A 83 -1.31 -5.92 0.20
CA MET A 83 -1.04 -4.49 0.38
C MET A 83 -2.29 -3.64 0.41
N VAL A 84 -2.34 -2.74 1.38
CA VAL A 84 -3.28 -1.61 1.45
C VAL A 84 -2.61 -0.35 0.90
N LYS A 85 -3.27 0.36 -0.01
CA LYS A 85 -2.81 1.61 -0.63
C LYS A 85 -3.99 2.60 -0.80
N SER A 86 -3.91 3.80 -0.23
CA SER A 86 -2.80 4.45 0.48
C SER A 86 -2.83 4.12 1.97
N GLY A 87 -2.00 4.80 2.75
CA GLY A 87 -1.78 4.46 4.17
C GLY A 87 -2.63 5.28 5.15
N LEU A 88 -2.23 6.53 5.43
CA LEU A 88 -2.82 7.34 6.50
C LEU A 88 -4.34 7.51 6.45
N PRO A 89 -4.96 7.77 5.28
CA PRO A 89 -6.42 7.92 5.20
C PRO A 89 -7.20 6.61 5.39
N TYR A 90 -6.51 5.46 5.44
CA TYR A 90 -7.09 4.12 5.46
C TYR A 90 -6.53 3.22 6.58
N LEU A 91 -6.15 3.82 7.73
CA LEU A 91 -5.68 3.05 8.91
C LEU A 91 -6.75 2.11 9.46
N ASP A 92 -7.99 2.51 9.40
CA ASP A 92 -9.17 1.72 9.74
C ASP A 92 -9.31 0.50 8.83
N VAL A 93 -9.16 0.69 7.51
CA VAL A 93 -9.16 -0.40 6.51
C VAL A 93 -7.96 -1.31 6.73
N LEU A 94 -6.77 -0.75 6.93
CA LEU A 94 -5.56 -1.51 7.23
C LEU A 94 -5.76 -2.44 8.43
N ARG A 95 -6.41 -1.95 9.50
CA ARG A 95 -6.72 -2.76 10.67
C ARG A 95 -7.68 -3.88 10.34
N GLN A 96 -8.75 -3.62 9.60
CA GLN A 96 -9.73 -4.63 9.21
C GLN A 96 -9.12 -5.72 8.30
N VAL A 97 -8.27 -5.33 7.37
CA VAL A 97 -7.56 -6.27 6.50
C VAL A 97 -6.60 -7.13 7.32
N ALA A 98 -5.78 -6.52 8.19
CA ALA A 98 -4.83 -7.25 9.04
C ALA A 98 -5.50 -8.27 9.97
N ASP A 99 -6.71 -7.96 10.45
CA ASP A 99 -7.50 -8.90 11.28
C ASP A 99 -8.17 -10.03 10.46
N SER A 100 -8.19 -9.90 9.14
CA SER A 100 -9.00 -10.78 8.26
C SER A 100 -8.19 -11.77 7.44
N VAL A 101 -6.88 -11.53 7.24
CA VAL A 101 -5.98 -12.37 6.44
C VAL A 101 -4.90 -13.01 7.30
N HIS A 102 -4.26 -14.08 6.80
CA HIS A 102 -3.17 -14.78 7.48
C HIS A 102 -1.80 -14.49 6.86
N ARG A 103 -1.74 -13.66 5.81
CA ARG A 103 -0.50 -13.24 5.18
C ARG A 103 -0.02 -11.92 5.79
N PRO A 104 1.30 -11.65 5.75
CA PRO A 104 1.81 -10.33 6.12
C PRO A 104 1.12 -9.22 5.36
N VAL A 105 0.79 -8.13 6.05
CA VAL A 105 0.12 -6.98 5.46
C VAL A 105 1.11 -5.85 5.25
N ALA A 106 1.22 -5.39 4.01
CA ALA A 106 1.97 -4.21 3.64
C ALA A 106 1.06 -2.98 3.55
N VAL A 107 1.63 -1.82 3.84
CA VAL A 107 0.96 -0.53 3.60
C VAL A 107 1.85 0.37 2.75
N TYR A 108 1.26 1.12 1.83
CA TYR A 108 1.99 2.09 1.02
C TYR A 108 1.74 3.51 1.52
N ASN A 109 2.77 4.13 2.09
CA ASN A 109 2.84 5.56 2.40
C ASN A 109 3.13 6.32 1.09
N VAL A 110 2.07 6.81 0.44
CA VAL A 110 2.12 7.31 -0.94
C VAL A 110 2.66 8.73 -1.06
N SER A 111 2.86 9.18 -2.30
CA SER A 111 3.52 10.45 -2.61
C SER A 111 2.84 11.69 -2.02
N GLY A 112 1.52 11.71 -1.94
CA GLY A 112 0.77 12.79 -1.29
C GLY A 112 1.00 12.85 0.22
N GLU A 113 1.06 11.69 0.87
CA GLU A 113 1.38 11.60 2.31
C GLU A 113 2.82 12.03 2.58
N TYR A 114 3.76 11.61 1.72
CA TYR A 114 5.15 12.08 1.77
C TYR A 114 5.23 13.60 1.62
N ALA A 115 4.53 14.17 0.63
CA ALA A 115 4.50 15.61 0.40
C ALA A 115 3.91 16.39 1.59
N MET A 116 2.90 15.85 2.28
CA MET A 116 2.36 16.46 3.50
C MET A 116 3.43 16.60 4.58
N VAL A 117 4.22 15.57 4.82
CA VAL A 117 5.33 15.60 5.79
C VAL A 117 6.38 16.63 5.37
N MET A 118 6.81 16.59 4.12
CA MET A 118 7.87 17.48 3.61
C MET A 118 7.45 18.94 3.64
N ASN A 119 6.18 19.25 3.44
CA ASN A 119 5.65 20.62 3.50
C ASN A 119 5.35 21.09 4.94
N SER A 120 5.09 20.18 5.87
CA SER A 120 4.75 20.50 7.27
C SER A 120 5.99 20.61 8.16
N ALA A 121 7.02 19.82 7.89
CA ALA A 121 8.25 19.81 8.69
C ALA A 121 9.09 21.06 8.43
N LYS A 122 9.39 21.81 9.50
CA LYS A 122 10.19 23.06 9.42
C LYS A 122 11.69 22.80 9.49
N ASP A 123 12.10 21.68 10.04
CA ASP A 123 13.48 21.28 10.31
C ASP A 123 13.62 19.75 10.32
N PRO A 124 14.85 19.21 10.30
CA PRO A 124 15.07 17.76 10.28
C PRO A 124 14.51 17.01 11.47
N GLU A 125 14.47 17.62 12.67
CA GLU A 125 13.94 16.95 13.86
C GLU A 125 12.43 16.84 13.83
N SER A 126 11.74 17.92 13.47
CA SER A 126 10.28 17.90 13.29
C SER A 126 9.88 16.90 12.20
N ARG A 127 10.67 16.78 11.12
CA ARG A 127 10.43 15.76 10.08
C ARG A 127 10.59 14.35 10.63
N LYS A 128 11.67 14.07 11.37
CA LYS A 128 11.89 12.79 12.03
C LYS A 128 10.71 12.41 12.89
N ASN A 129 10.25 13.33 13.73
CA ASN A 129 9.14 13.07 14.67
C ASN A 129 7.85 12.73 13.92
N LEU A 130 7.50 13.49 12.87
CA LEU A 130 6.34 13.20 12.02
C LEU A 130 6.45 11.83 11.33
N VAL A 131 7.60 11.52 10.75
CA VAL A 131 7.84 10.23 10.09
C VAL A 131 7.72 9.08 11.08
N CYS A 132 8.37 9.17 12.24
CA CYS A 132 8.30 8.11 13.27
C CYS A 132 6.86 7.90 13.76
N GLU A 133 6.09 8.97 13.96
CA GLU A 133 4.69 8.87 14.37
C GLU A 133 3.84 8.17 13.31
N ILE A 134 4.03 8.53 12.04
CA ILE A 134 3.32 7.90 10.90
C ILE A 134 3.67 6.40 10.81
N MET A 135 4.95 6.04 10.85
CA MET A 135 5.38 4.64 10.79
C MET A 135 4.83 3.84 11.98
N THR A 136 4.84 4.45 13.17
CA THR A 136 4.22 3.85 14.37
C THR A 136 2.72 3.64 14.20
N SER A 137 2.01 4.59 13.57
CA SER A 137 0.58 4.46 13.32
C SER A 137 0.26 3.30 12.37
N PHE A 138 1.05 3.10 11.32
CA PHE A 138 0.92 1.96 10.42
C PHE A 138 1.15 0.64 11.14
N LYS A 139 2.22 0.54 11.92
CA LYS A 139 2.51 -0.66 12.73
C LYS A 139 1.38 -0.96 13.72
N ARG A 140 0.90 0.04 14.44
CA ARG A 140 -0.23 -0.10 15.38
C ARG A 140 -1.52 -0.54 14.68
N ALA A 141 -1.76 -0.08 13.44
CA ALA A 141 -2.88 -0.49 12.62
C ALA A 141 -2.72 -1.91 12.01
N GLY A 142 -1.56 -2.56 12.18
CA GLY A 142 -1.34 -3.96 11.82
C GLY A 142 -0.48 -4.18 10.57
N ALA A 143 0.24 -3.15 10.09
CA ALA A 143 1.20 -3.35 9.01
C ALA A 143 2.46 -4.09 9.51
N ASP A 144 2.85 -5.13 8.77
CA ASP A 144 4.11 -5.85 8.93
C ASP A 144 5.21 -5.21 8.08
N VAL A 145 4.84 -4.64 6.95
CA VAL A 145 5.74 -4.02 5.97
C VAL A 145 5.23 -2.63 5.60
N VAL A 146 6.13 -1.65 5.55
CA VAL A 146 5.80 -0.29 5.10
C VAL A 146 6.64 0.07 3.88
N VAL A 147 5.97 0.39 2.77
CA VAL A 147 6.60 0.99 1.58
C VAL A 147 6.48 2.49 1.70
N THR A 148 7.61 3.21 1.76
CA THR A 148 7.63 4.65 1.97
C THR A 148 8.79 5.33 1.27
N TYR A 149 8.59 6.55 0.82
CA TYR A 149 9.66 7.42 0.29
C TYR A 149 10.66 7.85 1.38
N HIS A 150 10.30 7.75 2.66
CA HIS A 150 11.19 8.01 3.80
C HIS A 150 12.12 6.84 4.13
N ALA A 151 12.00 5.67 3.50
CA ALA A 151 12.73 4.45 3.86
C ALA A 151 14.26 4.66 3.89
N ARG A 152 14.81 5.38 2.90
CA ARG A 152 16.25 5.68 2.83
C ARG A 152 16.70 6.56 4.01
N GLU A 153 15.93 7.60 4.32
CA GLU A 153 16.27 8.54 5.41
C GLU A 153 16.19 7.83 6.77
N ILE A 154 15.15 7.01 6.97
CA ILE A 154 15.00 6.19 8.19
C ILE A 154 16.20 5.27 8.37
N ALA A 155 16.61 4.55 7.32
CA ALA A 155 17.70 3.59 7.38
C ALA A 155 19.05 4.28 7.59
N GLN A 156 19.33 5.37 6.88
CA GLN A 156 20.60 6.11 6.99
C GLN A 156 20.80 6.76 8.36
N ASN A 157 19.75 7.21 9.00
CA ASN A 157 19.82 7.90 10.29
C ASN A 157 19.46 6.97 11.47
N ALA A 158 19.26 5.69 11.22
CA ALA A 158 18.89 4.70 12.24
C ALA A 158 17.71 5.17 13.12
N TRP A 159 16.70 5.77 12.52
CA TRP A 159 15.51 6.17 13.27
C TRP A 159 14.81 4.92 13.80
N MET A 160 14.70 4.84 15.11
CA MET A 160 13.97 3.75 15.75
C MET A 160 12.46 4.00 15.63
N LEU A 161 11.75 3.01 15.12
CA LEU A 161 10.32 3.00 14.88
C LEU A 161 9.61 2.08 15.88
#